data_d57a06a73a206b33d8aeb95c664076d5
#
_entry.id   d57a06a73a206b33d8aeb95c664076d5
#
_cell.length_a   1.000
_cell.length_b   1.000
_cell.length_c   1.000
_cell.angle_alpha   90.00
_cell.angle_beta   90.00
_cell.angle_gamma   90.00
#
_symmetry.space_group_name_H-M   'P 1'
#
loop_
_entity.id
_entity.type
_entity.pdbx_description
1 polymer ?
#
loop_
_entity_poly.entity_id
_entity_poly.type
_entity_poly.pdbx_seq_one_letter_code
_entity_poly.pdbx_strand_id
1 'polypeptide(L)'
;METKNIDIAIIGAGLTGLTTAFWLTRAGKKIQIIERQDRAGGQIRTFQENGFVYESGPNTGVVSYPEVAELFAALSPDCTLETAREESKKRWIWKGNKFHALPSGLV
;
A
#
# COMPACT_ATOMS: atom_id res chain seq x y z
N MET A 1 18.81 23.88 20.75
CA MET A 1 17.98 23.28 19.67
C MET A 1 18.90 22.58 18.70
N GLU A 2 18.83 21.26 18.62
CA GLU A 2 19.64 20.52 17.64
C GLU A 2 19.09 20.75 16.24
N THR A 3 19.90 21.33 15.36
CA THR A 3 19.56 21.47 13.95
C THR A 3 19.87 20.15 13.26
N LYS A 4 18.83 19.43 12.85
CA LYS A 4 18.99 18.22 12.02
C LYS A 4 19.18 18.64 10.56
N ASN A 5 20.34 18.36 10.00
CA ASN A 5 20.55 18.53 8.57
C ASN A 5 19.83 17.41 7.82
N ILE A 6 18.81 17.76 7.05
CA ILE A 6 18.08 16.89 6.14
C ILE A 6 18.30 17.34 4.70
N ASP A 7 18.34 16.40 3.78
CA ASP A 7 18.45 16.72 2.34
C ASP A 7 17.07 16.99 1.74
N ILE A 8 16.07 16.22 2.15
CA ILE A 8 14.72 16.26 1.57
C ILE A 8 13.67 16.07 2.67
N ALA A 9 12.68 16.96 2.69
CA ALA A 9 11.47 16.82 3.49
C ALA A 9 10.32 16.32 2.59
N ILE A 10 9.62 15.27 3.02
CA ILE A 10 8.47 14.69 2.32
C ILE A 10 7.22 14.98 3.14
N ILE A 11 6.24 15.60 2.54
CA ILE A 11 4.96 15.89 3.18
C ILE A 11 3.97 14.78 2.86
N GLY A 12 3.55 14.07 3.91
CA GLY A 12 2.62 12.96 3.84
C GLY A 12 3.30 11.59 3.87
N ALA A 13 2.82 10.73 4.78
CA ALA A 13 3.27 9.35 4.95
C ALA A 13 2.27 8.34 4.38
N GLY A 14 1.64 8.67 3.26
CA GLY A 14 0.89 7.71 2.46
C GLY A 14 1.82 6.84 1.63
N LEU A 15 1.26 5.93 0.82
CA LEU A 15 2.05 4.99 0.01
C LEU A 15 3.10 5.70 -0.86
N THR A 16 2.72 6.79 -1.54
CA THR A 16 3.62 7.56 -2.39
C THR A 16 4.78 8.17 -1.60
N GLY A 17 4.50 8.84 -0.48
CA GLY A 17 5.52 9.45 0.35
C GLY A 17 6.49 8.43 0.95
N LEU A 18 5.96 7.31 1.44
CA LEU A 18 6.77 6.22 2.00
C LEU A 18 7.66 5.56 0.93
N THR A 19 7.12 5.28 -0.25
CA THR A 19 7.88 4.70 -1.37
C THR A 19 8.98 5.66 -1.84
N THR A 20 8.66 6.94 -1.96
CA THR A 20 9.65 7.98 -2.30
C THR A 20 10.77 8.04 -1.26
N ALA A 21 10.43 8.06 0.02
CA ALA A 21 11.40 8.04 1.11
C ALA A 21 12.30 6.81 1.08
N PHE A 22 11.71 5.64 0.81
CA PHE A 22 12.46 4.39 0.69
C PHE A 22 13.57 4.47 -0.36
N TRP A 23 13.23 4.86 -1.59
CA TRP A 23 14.18 4.94 -2.68
C TRP A 23 15.24 6.03 -2.48
N LEU A 24 14.83 7.20 -1.96
CA LEU A 24 15.78 8.29 -1.67
C LEU A 24 16.74 7.93 -0.53
N THR A 25 16.27 7.23 0.49
CA THR A 25 17.13 6.74 1.58
C THR A 25 18.13 5.72 1.06
N ARG A 26 17.73 4.81 0.18
CA ARG A 26 18.65 3.89 -0.49
C ARG A 26 19.69 4.61 -1.37
N ALA A 27 19.32 5.76 -1.92
CA ALA A 27 20.24 6.63 -2.65
C ALA A 27 21.12 7.50 -1.73
N GLY A 28 21.14 7.24 -0.43
CA GLY A 28 22.00 7.91 0.55
C GLY A 28 21.50 9.29 1.00
N LYS A 29 20.25 9.66 0.70
CA LYS A 29 19.67 10.93 1.14
C LYS A 29 19.17 10.87 2.57
N LYS A 30 19.34 11.95 3.31
CA LYS A 30 18.76 12.14 4.64
C LYS A 30 17.35 12.67 4.49
N ILE A 31 16.37 11.83 4.82
CA ILE A 31 14.95 12.11 4.62
C ILE A 31 14.27 12.41 5.94
N GLN A 32 13.34 13.38 5.91
CA GLN A 32 12.35 13.58 6.95
C GLN A 32 10.96 13.52 6.35
N ILE A 33 10.11 12.67 6.90
CA ILE A 33 8.68 12.61 6.53
C ILE A 33 7.89 13.38 7.58
N ILE A 34 6.98 14.22 7.10
CA ILE A 34 6.07 15.01 7.93
C ILE A 34 4.66 14.55 7.63
N GLU A 35 4.01 13.96 8.64
CA GLU A 35 2.63 13.44 8.54
C GLU A 35 1.74 14.19 9.53
N ARG A 36 0.57 14.62 9.07
CA ARG A 36 -0.39 15.35 9.93
C ARG A 36 -1.21 14.44 10.84
N GLN A 37 -1.34 13.17 10.48
CA GLN A 37 -2.03 12.17 11.27
C GLN A 37 -1.07 11.51 12.26
N ASP A 38 -1.61 10.84 13.24
CA ASP A 38 -0.87 10.09 14.26
C ASP A 38 -0.31 8.76 13.74
N ARG A 39 -0.54 8.42 12.46
CA ARG A 39 -0.11 7.18 11.80
C ARG A 39 0.35 7.40 10.37
N ALA A 40 1.24 6.54 9.90
CA ALA A 40 1.57 6.38 8.49
C ALA A 40 0.57 5.45 7.76
N GLY A 41 0.61 5.43 6.43
CA GLY A 41 -0.19 4.55 5.58
C GLY A 41 -1.27 5.27 4.75
N GLY A 42 -1.64 6.51 5.11
CA GLY A 42 -2.64 7.27 4.36
C GLY A 42 -3.99 6.56 4.31
N GLN A 43 -4.47 6.27 3.10
CA GLN A 43 -5.74 5.56 2.89
C GLN A 43 -5.65 4.05 3.15
N ILE A 44 -4.46 3.47 3.18
CA ILE A 44 -4.27 2.05 3.48
C ILE A 44 -4.38 1.87 4.99
N ARG A 45 -5.39 1.14 5.41
CA ARG A 45 -5.63 0.87 6.82
C ARG A 45 -6.40 -0.43 7.02
N THR A 46 -5.82 -1.32 7.81
CA THR A 46 -6.44 -2.55 8.26
C THR A 46 -7.09 -2.33 9.63
N PHE A 47 -8.30 -2.78 9.79
CA PHE A 47 -9.00 -2.83 11.08
C PHE A 47 -9.14 -4.26 11.54
N GLN A 48 -9.03 -4.44 12.84
CA GLN A 48 -9.30 -5.71 13.50
C GLN A 48 -10.25 -5.45 14.66
N GLU A 49 -11.49 -5.90 14.52
CA GLU A 49 -12.54 -5.62 15.48
C GLU A 49 -13.51 -6.79 15.55
N ASN A 50 -13.88 -7.19 16.78
CA ASN A 50 -14.84 -8.25 17.03
C ASN A 50 -14.53 -9.58 16.29
N GLY A 51 -13.24 -9.92 16.13
CA GLY A 51 -12.80 -11.10 15.41
C GLY A 51 -12.79 -10.99 13.90
N PHE A 52 -13.16 -9.84 13.34
CA PHE A 52 -13.09 -9.53 11.91
C PHE A 52 -11.84 -8.74 11.58
N VAL A 53 -11.26 -9.02 10.41
CA VAL A 53 -10.19 -8.22 9.83
C VAL A 53 -10.71 -7.64 8.51
N TYR A 54 -10.63 -6.34 8.36
CA TYR A 54 -11.11 -5.66 7.17
C TYR A 54 -10.29 -4.42 6.82
N GLU A 55 -10.29 -4.08 5.55
CA GLU A 55 -9.58 -2.93 5.01
C GLU A 55 -10.54 -1.76 4.79
N SER A 56 -10.13 -0.54 5.16
CA SER A 56 -10.91 0.68 4.86
C SER A 56 -10.48 1.37 3.56
N GLY A 57 -9.49 0.83 2.89
CA GLY A 57 -8.92 1.39 1.66
C GLY A 57 -8.58 0.31 0.66
N PRO A 58 -7.62 0.57 -0.23
CA PRO A 58 -7.14 -0.43 -1.18
C PRO A 58 -6.57 -1.66 -0.44
N ASN A 59 -7.04 -2.85 -0.81
CA ASN A 59 -6.62 -4.12 -0.22
C ASN A 59 -5.89 -5.03 -1.21
N THR A 60 -5.87 -4.68 -2.47
CA THR A 60 -5.20 -5.44 -3.53
C THR A 60 -4.50 -4.50 -4.49
N GLY A 61 -3.44 -4.99 -5.11
CA GLY A 61 -2.69 -4.28 -6.12
C GLY A 61 -2.24 -5.21 -7.23
N VAL A 62 -1.72 -4.63 -8.29
CA VAL A 62 -1.11 -5.36 -9.40
C VAL A 62 0.38 -5.04 -9.42
N VAL A 63 1.21 -6.08 -9.45
CA VAL A 63 2.66 -5.94 -9.59
C VAL A 63 2.98 -5.98 -11.09
N SER A 64 2.90 -4.81 -11.74
CA SER A 64 3.14 -4.66 -13.18
C SER A 64 4.55 -4.17 -13.51
N TYR A 65 5.24 -3.59 -12.54
CA TYR A 65 6.56 -2.99 -12.72
C TYR A 65 7.60 -3.68 -11.85
N PRO A 66 8.82 -3.88 -12.37
CA PRO A 66 9.89 -4.54 -11.63
C PRO A 66 10.28 -3.81 -10.35
N GLU A 67 10.15 -2.48 -10.31
CA GLU A 67 10.45 -1.66 -9.14
C GLU A 67 9.52 -1.99 -7.94
N VAL A 68 8.29 -2.39 -8.21
CA VAL A 68 7.35 -2.83 -7.17
C VAL A 68 7.82 -4.16 -6.57
N ALA A 69 8.21 -5.10 -7.41
CA ALA A 69 8.75 -6.38 -6.94
C ALA A 69 10.05 -6.18 -6.14
N GLU A 70 10.92 -5.29 -6.59
CA GLU A 70 12.17 -4.94 -5.91
C GLU A 70 11.90 -4.31 -4.54
N LEU A 71 10.92 -3.41 -4.43
CA LEU A 71 10.51 -2.81 -3.17
C LEU A 71 10.11 -3.89 -2.15
N PHE A 72 9.23 -4.81 -2.53
CA PHE A 72 8.76 -5.87 -1.64
C PHE A 72 9.87 -6.88 -1.31
N ALA A 73 10.75 -7.20 -2.26
CA ALA A 73 11.92 -8.03 -2.00
C ALA A 73 12.84 -7.39 -0.94
N ALA A 74 13.03 -6.07 -1.00
CA ALA A 74 13.84 -5.34 -0.04
C ALA A 74 13.18 -5.20 1.35
N LEU A 75 11.86 -5.31 1.43
CA LEU A 75 11.09 -5.27 2.69
C LEU A 75 10.92 -6.65 3.34
N SER A 76 11.28 -7.73 2.64
CA SER A 76 11.20 -9.09 3.19
C SER A 76 12.22 -9.28 4.34
N PRO A 77 11.88 -10.03 5.41
CA PRO A 77 10.64 -10.78 5.65
C PRO A 77 9.50 -10.00 6.31
N ASP A 78 9.71 -8.72 6.63
CA ASP A 78 8.73 -7.91 7.38
C ASP A 78 7.45 -7.64 6.57
N CYS A 79 7.57 -7.62 5.25
CA CYS A 79 6.44 -7.48 4.34
C CYS A 79 6.59 -8.44 3.16
N THR A 80 5.58 -9.27 2.92
CA THR A 80 5.55 -10.26 1.83
C THR A 80 4.36 -10.04 0.93
N LEU A 81 4.54 -10.31 -0.37
CA LEU A 81 3.44 -10.31 -1.34
C LEU A 81 2.74 -11.67 -1.32
N GLU A 82 1.44 -11.64 -1.18
CA GLU A 82 0.61 -12.81 -1.32
C GLU A 82 -0.25 -12.71 -2.56
N THR A 83 -0.29 -13.80 -3.35
CA THR A 83 -1.15 -13.87 -4.52
C THR A 83 -2.59 -14.14 -4.11
N ALA A 84 -3.53 -13.40 -4.69
CA ALA A 84 -4.95 -13.63 -4.47
C ALA A 84 -5.34 -15.05 -4.88
N ARG A 85 -6.20 -15.68 -4.08
CA ARG A 85 -6.76 -17.01 -4.39
C ARG A 85 -7.60 -16.94 -5.65
N GLU A 86 -7.69 -18.04 -6.39
CA GLU A 86 -8.47 -18.11 -7.64
C GLU A 86 -9.94 -17.70 -7.43
N GLU A 87 -10.54 -18.10 -6.31
CA GLU A 87 -11.91 -17.74 -5.96
C GLU A 87 -12.10 -16.22 -5.77
N SER A 88 -11.03 -15.53 -5.33
CA SER A 88 -11.04 -14.08 -5.08
C SER A 88 -10.79 -13.24 -6.33
N LYS A 89 -10.43 -13.86 -7.46
CA LYS A 89 -10.21 -13.15 -8.73
C LYS A 89 -11.49 -12.74 -9.42
N LYS A 90 -12.64 -13.30 -9.03
CA LYS A 90 -13.94 -12.94 -9.58
C LYS A 90 -14.42 -11.63 -8.98
N ARG A 91 -14.87 -10.74 -9.85
CA ARG A 91 -15.55 -9.50 -9.47
C ARG A 91 -17.05 -9.69 -9.62
N TRP A 92 -17.80 -9.23 -8.63
CA TRP A 92 -19.24 -9.39 -8.59
C TRP A 92 -19.94 -8.05 -8.52
N ILE A 93 -21.05 -7.91 -9.23
CA ILE A 93 -21.93 -6.76 -9.17
C ILE A 93 -23.25 -7.23 -8.56
N TRP A 94 -23.71 -6.53 -7.53
CA TRP A 94 -25.05 -6.72 -6.97
C TRP A 94 -26.06 -5.90 -7.77
N LYS A 95 -27.00 -6.58 -8.45
CA LYS A 95 -28.07 -5.93 -9.22
C LYS A 95 -29.30 -6.84 -9.27
N GLY A 96 -30.50 -6.24 -9.11
CA GLY A 96 -31.75 -7.00 -9.17
C GLY A 96 -31.82 -8.10 -8.12
N ASN A 97 -31.37 -7.84 -6.91
CA ASN A 97 -31.37 -8.73 -5.74
C ASN A 97 -30.55 -10.03 -5.93
N LYS A 98 -29.55 -10.02 -6.80
CA LYS A 98 -28.63 -11.13 -7.03
C LYS A 98 -27.23 -10.67 -7.45
N PHE A 99 -26.24 -11.54 -7.29
CA PHE A 99 -24.89 -11.32 -7.77
C PHE A 99 -24.74 -11.69 -9.25
N HIS A 100 -24.06 -10.81 -9.98
CA HIS A 100 -23.64 -11.04 -11.37
C HIS A 100 -22.14 -10.99 -11.44
N ALA A 101 -21.52 -11.99 -12.04
CA ALA A 101 -20.09 -11.96 -12.33
C ALA A 101 -19.80 -10.95 -13.44
N LEU A 102 -18.74 -10.13 -13.28
CA LEU A 102 -18.20 -9.34 -14.38
C LEU A 102 -17.63 -10.27 -15.45
N PRO A 103 -17.86 -9.99 -16.74
CA PRO A 103 -17.23 -10.75 -17.81
C PRO A 103 -15.70 -10.71 -17.66
N SER A 104 -15.06 -11.87 -17.78
CA SER A 104 -13.61 -11.98 -17.84
C SER A 104 -13.12 -11.32 -19.13
N GLY A 105 -12.28 -10.26 -19.00
CA GLY A 105 -11.68 -9.57 -20.14
C GLY A 105 -12.01 -8.07 -20.25
N LEU A 106 -12.77 -7.52 -19.32
CA LEU A 106 -12.98 -6.07 -19.16
C LEU A 106 -12.02 -5.52 -18.08
N VAL A 107 -10.74 -5.51 -18.39
CA VAL A 107 -9.68 -4.75 -17.66
C VAL A 107 -8.80 -4.09 -18.68
#